data_c0f69b877b776a1b449db7418554c09b
#
_entry.id   c0f69b877b776a1b449db7418554c09b
#
_cell.length_a   1.000
_cell.length_b   1.000
_cell.length_c   1.000
_cell.angle_alpha   90.00
_cell.angle_beta   90.00
_cell.angle_gamma   90.00
#
_symmetry.space_group_name_H-M   'P 1'
#
loop_
_entity.id
_entity.type
_entity.pdbx_description
1 polymer ?
#
loop_
_entity_poly.entity_id
_entity_poly.type
_entity_poly.pdbx_seq_one_letter_code
_entity_poly.pdbx_strand_id
1 'polypeptide(L)'
;MDAVQFFLEQYNTVRTTVDELVFASLSEEQLRQSPGQDQNSLAWLLWHASQWEDFVLTLLDTNHPQVLDQEDWLGRLNLSRRDGGTGMTAQECTDFNAQVNITGLRAYWAAVGQRTRQIAQTLRSEELDEAVDESLLGQAFTNGIIGNERARWVEQLCAGRNKAWFLSLVVWHQAEHLLGEALCVRSQAGVALGL
;
A
#
# COMPACT_ATOMS: atom_id res chain seq x y z
N MET A 1 20.62 -16.09 -9.07
CA MET A 1 19.53 -15.13 -8.77
C MET A 1 20.14 -14.05 -7.90
N ASP A 2 20.07 -12.81 -8.30
CA ASP A 2 20.48 -11.70 -7.45
C ASP A 2 19.33 -11.23 -6.54
N ALA A 3 19.62 -10.29 -5.63
CA ALA A 3 18.63 -9.85 -4.64
C ALA A 3 17.43 -9.13 -5.26
N VAL A 4 17.62 -8.37 -6.34
CA VAL A 4 16.55 -7.67 -7.05
C VAL A 4 15.64 -8.66 -7.76
N GLN A 5 16.22 -9.67 -8.42
CA GLN A 5 15.46 -10.75 -9.05
C GLN A 5 14.62 -11.51 -8.02
N PHE A 6 15.22 -11.84 -6.86
CA PHE A 6 14.50 -12.50 -5.77
C PHE A 6 13.33 -11.64 -5.27
N PHE A 7 13.55 -10.34 -5.05
CA PHE A 7 12.47 -9.42 -4.68
C PHE A 7 11.33 -9.44 -5.70
N LEU A 8 11.62 -9.30 -6.99
CA LEU A 8 10.61 -9.27 -8.05
C LEU A 8 9.78 -10.55 -8.10
N GLU A 9 10.39 -11.71 -7.86
CA GLU A 9 9.66 -12.99 -7.81
C GLU A 9 8.69 -13.03 -6.62
N GLN A 10 9.16 -12.66 -5.41
CA GLN A 10 8.31 -12.61 -4.22
C GLN A 10 7.18 -11.58 -4.38
N TYR A 11 7.51 -10.39 -4.85
CA TYR A 11 6.57 -9.31 -5.10
C TYR A 11 5.47 -9.73 -6.08
N ASN A 12 5.84 -10.29 -7.23
CA ASN A 12 4.87 -10.74 -8.22
C ASN A 12 3.98 -11.88 -7.69
N THR A 13 4.54 -12.79 -6.91
CA THR A 13 3.79 -13.87 -6.28
C THR A 13 2.73 -13.31 -5.33
N VAL A 14 3.11 -12.40 -4.43
CA VAL A 14 2.17 -11.78 -3.49
C VAL A 14 1.08 -11.02 -4.24
N ARG A 15 1.44 -10.19 -5.22
CA ARG A 15 0.48 -9.39 -6.01
C ARG A 15 -0.53 -10.27 -6.75
N THR A 16 -0.06 -11.31 -7.43
CA THR A 16 -0.95 -12.24 -8.15
C THR A 16 -1.88 -12.96 -7.17
N THR A 17 -1.35 -13.42 -6.04
CA THR A 17 -2.17 -14.08 -5.01
C THR A 17 -3.23 -13.14 -4.44
N VAL A 18 -2.88 -11.88 -4.17
CA VAL A 18 -3.83 -10.85 -3.71
C VAL A 18 -4.93 -10.62 -4.74
N ASP A 19 -4.57 -10.43 -6.01
CA ASP A 19 -5.55 -10.18 -7.08
C ASP A 19 -6.51 -11.36 -7.25
N GLU A 20 -6.00 -12.59 -7.24
CA GLU A 20 -6.78 -13.81 -7.47
C GLU A 20 -7.61 -14.24 -6.25
N LEU A 21 -7.00 -14.26 -5.05
CA LEU A 21 -7.66 -14.82 -3.85
C LEU A 21 -8.43 -13.77 -3.04
N VAL A 22 -7.98 -12.51 -3.04
CA VAL A 22 -8.61 -11.49 -2.20
C VAL A 22 -9.65 -10.70 -2.97
N PHE A 23 -9.31 -10.20 -4.15
CA PHE A 23 -10.13 -9.22 -4.86
C PHE A 23 -10.91 -9.79 -6.05
N ALA A 24 -10.57 -10.99 -6.54
CA ALA A 24 -11.33 -11.62 -7.62
C ALA A 24 -12.78 -11.86 -7.19
N SER A 25 -13.71 -11.59 -8.09
CA SER A 25 -15.15 -11.85 -7.90
C SER A 25 -15.86 -11.09 -6.78
N LEU A 26 -15.23 -10.12 -6.12
CA LEU A 26 -15.89 -9.28 -5.12
C LEU A 26 -16.60 -8.09 -5.77
N SER A 27 -17.85 -7.85 -5.32
CA SER A 27 -18.59 -6.64 -5.67
C SER A 27 -18.02 -5.41 -4.95
N GLU A 28 -18.34 -4.21 -5.47
CA GLU A 28 -17.95 -2.97 -4.81
C GLU A 28 -18.53 -2.87 -3.39
N GLU A 29 -19.74 -3.34 -3.18
CA GLU A 29 -20.38 -3.36 -1.87
C GLU A 29 -19.59 -4.22 -0.88
N GLN A 30 -19.20 -5.43 -1.28
CA GLN A 30 -18.38 -6.33 -0.46
C GLN A 30 -17.03 -5.72 -0.11
N LEU A 31 -16.40 -4.98 -1.04
CA LEU A 31 -15.14 -4.30 -0.77
C LEU A 31 -15.27 -3.18 0.26
N ARG A 32 -16.42 -2.49 0.32
CA ARG A 32 -16.69 -1.37 1.23
C ARG A 32 -17.11 -1.82 2.63
N GLN A 33 -17.57 -3.05 2.79
CA GLN A 33 -18.06 -3.54 4.07
C GLN A 33 -16.92 -3.77 5.07
N SER A 34 -17.08 -3.21 6.27
CA SER A 34 -16.28 -3.57 7.44
C SER A 34 -17.02 -4.66 8.20
N PRO A 35 -16.39 -5.81 8.51
CA PRO A 35 -17.06 -6.91 9.19
C PRO A 35 -17.42 -6.59 10.64
N GLY A 36 -16.80 -5.58 11.24
CA GLY A 36 -17.04 -5.13 12.61
C GLY A 36 -16.66 -3.67 12.81
N GLN A 37 -17.01 -3.14 13.98
CA GLN A 37 -16.87 -1.70 14.29
C GLN A 37 -15.41 -1.22 14.30
N ASP A 38 -14.45 -2.11 14.64
CA ASP A 38 -13.03 -1.81 14.74
C ASP A 38 -12.19 -2.58 13.69
N GLN A 39 -12.82 -2.99 12.59
CA GLN A 39 -12.16 -3.75 11.53
C GLN A 39 -12.16 -2.95 10.23
N ASN A 40 -11.05 -3.08 9.50
CA ASN A 40 -10.88 -2.42 8.22
C ASN A 40 -11.73 -3.09 7.12
N SER A 41 -12.20 -2.30 6.16
CA SER A 41 -12.79 -2.84 4.93
C SER A 41 -11.69 -3.32 3.97
N LEU A 42 -12.05 -4.17 3.02
CA LEU A 42 -11.13 -4.57 1.95
C LEU A 42 -10.69 -3.38 1.09
N ALA A 43 -11.58 -2.39 0.88
CA ALA A 43 -11.23 -1.16 0.18
C ALA A 43 -10.19 -0.34 0.94
N TRP A 44 -10.33 -0.23 2.27
CA TRP A 44 -9.34 0.46 3.09
C TRP A 44 -7.99 -0.26 3.06
N LEU A 45 -7.96 -1.58 3.19
CA LEU A 45 -6.73 -2.37 3.14
C LEU A 45 -6.01 -2.21 1.79
N LEU A 46 -6.76 -2.19 0.68
CA LEU A 46 -6.19 -1.98 -0.64
C LEU A 46 -5.59 -0.57 -0.78
N TRP A 47 -6.31 0.46 -0.28
CA TRP A 47 -5.79 1.82 -0.23
C TRP A 47 -4.52 1.91 0.61
N HIS A 48 -4.57 1.38 1.83
CA HIS A 48 -3.48 1.39 2.78
C HIS A 48 -2.20 0.77 2.19
N ALA A 49 -2.31 -0.44 1.65
CA ALA A 49 -1.18 -1.12 1.04
C ALA A 49 -0.65 -0.39 -0.20
N SER A 50 -1.54 0.15 -1.05
CA SER A 50 -1.14 0.92 -2.23
C SER A 50 -0.37 2.19 -1.86
N GLN A 51 -0.85 2.92 -0.86
CA GLN A 51 -0.24 4.17 -0.40
C GLN A 51 1.12 3.95 0.24
N TRP A 52 1.24 2.92 1.06
CA TRP A 52 2.53 2.55 1.65
C TRP A 52 3.55 2.16 0.59
N GLU A 53 3.14 1.36 -0.38
CA GLU A 53 4.00 0.98 -1.50
C GLU A 53 4.42 2.23 -2.29
N ASP A 54 3.47 3.08 -2.68
CA ASP A 54 3.75 4.30 -3.46
C ASP A 54 4.69 5.27 -2.71
N PHE A 55 4.53 5.40 -1.39
CA PHE A 55 5.46 6.15 -0.56
C PHE A 55 6.86 5.55 -0.58
N VAL A 56 7.01 4.25 -0.37
CA VAL A 56 8.31 3.57 -0.38
C VAL A 56 9.04 3.80 -1.71
N LEU A 57 8.34 3.83 -2.83
CA LEU A 57 8.96 4.08 -4.14
C LEU A 57 9.67 5.43 -4.21
N THR A 58 9.18 6.46 -3.53
CA THR A 58 9.84 7.78 -3.48
C THR A 58 11.14 7.77 -2.68
N LEU A 59 11.30 6.80 -1.79
CA LEU A 59 12.55 6.58 -1.03
C LEU A 59 13.60 5.82 -1.83
N LEU A 60 13.16 4.98 -2.76
CA LEU A 60 14.03 4.16 -3.61
C LEU A 60 14.51 4.92 -4.86
N ASP A 61 13.66 5.76 -5.40
CA ASP A 61 13.96 6.64 -6.55
C ASP A 61 13.41 8.05 -6.30
N THR A 62 14.29 8.92 -5.83
CA THR A 62 13.96 10.31 -5.47
C THR A 62 13.67 11.21 -6.66
N ASN A 63 13.93 10.76 -7.88
CA ASN A 63 13.68 11.53 -9.11
C ASN A 63 12.21 11.47 -9.54
N HIS A 64 11.42 10.60 -8.92
CA HIS A 64 10.04 10.40 -9.29
C HIS A 64 9.10 10.71 -8.12
N PRO A 65 8.06 11.53 -8.34
CA PRO A 65 7.01 11.76 -7.35
C PRO A 65 6.18 10.48 -7.16
N GLN A 66 5.37 10.44 -6.09
CA GLN A 66 4.36 9.38 -5.94
C GLN A 66 3.49 9.25 -7.19
N VAL A 67 3.02 8.04 -7.46
CA VAL A 67 2.00 7.81 -8.50
C VAL A 67 0.77 8.66 -8.21
N LEU A 68 0.39 8.79 -6.93
CA LEU A 68 -0.72 9.62 -6.48
C LEU A 68 -0.63 11.07 -6.94
N ASP A 69 0.58 11.63 -7.02
CA ASP A 69 0.83 13.02 -7.41
C ASP A 69 0.90 13.22 -8.94
N GLN A 70 0.85 12.13 -9.69
CA GLN A 70 0.81 12.16 -11.15
C GLN A 70 -0.65 12.10 -11.59
N GLU A 71 -1.00 12.78 -12.66
CA GLU A 71 -2.40 12.86 -13.13
C GLU A 71 -3.36 13.35 -12.03
N ASP A 72 -4.66 13.11 -12.19
CA ASP A 72 -5.69 13.44 -11.20
C ASP A 72 -6.14 12.19 -10.42
N TRP A 73 -5.19 11.50 -9.76
CA TRP A 73 -5.54 10.31 -9.00
C TRP A 73 -6.49 10.58 -7.85
N LEU A 74 -6.33 11.68 -7.10
CA LEU A 74 -7.24 12.00 -6.00
C LEU A 74 -8.67 12.22 -6.49
N GLY A 75 -8.85 12.90 -7.62
CA GLY A 75 -10.17 13.04 -8.27
C GLY A 75 -10.72 11.70 -8.76
N ARG A 76 -9.89 10.87 -9.40
CA ARG A 76 -10.29 9.52 -9.86
C ARG A 76 -10.68 8.58 -8.71
N LEU A 77 -10.04 8.73 -7.56
CA LEU A 77 -10.33 7.98 -6.34
C LEU A 77 -11.51 8.55 -5.56
N ASN A 78 -11.94 9.77 -5.89
CA ASN A 78 -12.92 10.54 -5.11
C ASN A 78 -12.48 10.72 -3.65
N LEU A 79 -11.20 11.02 -3.44
CA LEU A 79 -10.60 11.22 -2.11
C LEU A 79 -9.93 12.59 -2.03
N SER A 80 -9.95 13.16 -0.82
CA SER A 80 -9.20 14.38 -0.49
C SER A 80 -7.94 14.12 0.35
N ARG A 81 -7.80 12.90 0.89
CA ARG A 81 -6.66 12.50 1.70
C ARG A 81 -5.57 11.84 0.88
N ARG A 82 -4.33 12.08 1.26
CA ARG A 82 -3.16 11.51 0.59
C ARG A 82 -2.36 10.53 1.46
N ASP A 83 -2.70 10.42 2.74
CA ASP A 83 -2.02 9.48 3.65
C ASP A 83 -2.57 8.06 3.52
N GLY A 84 -1.77 7.09 3.95
CA GLY A 84 -2.13 5.66 3.90
C GLY A 84 -3.21 5.23 4.90
N GLY A 85 -3.84 6.15 5.62
CA GLY A 85 -4.93 5.84 6.55
C GLY A 85 -4.50 5.35 7.93
N THR A 86 -3.19 5.26 8.21
CA THR A 86 -2.70 4.88 9.54
C THR A 86 -3.21 5.84 10.60
N GLY A 87 -3.85 5.31 11.65
CA GLY A 87 -4.41 6.11 12.73
C GLY A 87 -5.74 6.80 12.42
N MET A 88 -6.46 6.39 11.36
CA MET A 88 -7.85 6.81 11.13
C MET A 88 -8.75 6.41 12.29
N THR A 89 -9.72 7.28 12.60
CA THR A 89 -10.83 6.95 13.50
C THR A 89 -11.86 6.07 12.79
N ALA A 90 -12.74 5.41 13.54
CA ALA A 90 -13.84 4.63 12.97
C ALA A 90 -14.74 5.47 12.04
N GLN A 91 -14.98 6.76 12.38
CA GLN A 91 -15.76 7.65 11.54
C GLN A 91 -15.04 7.98 10.23
N GLU A 92 -13.73 8.27 10.28
CA GLU A 92 -12.93 8.50 9.07
C GLU A 92 -12.90 7.27 8.15
N CYS A 93 -12.82 6.06 8.72
CA CYS A 93 -12.92 4.82 7.95
C CYS A 93 -14.31 4.66 7.30
N THR A 94 -15.36 5.00 8.02
CA THR A 94 -16.75 4.98 7.49
C THR A 94 -16.89 5.94 6.32
N ASP A 95 -16.41 7.17 6.49
CA ASP A 95 -16.47 8.22 5.45
C ASP A 95 -15.63 7.82 4.23
N PHE A 96 -14.44 7.26 4.44
CA PHE A 96 -13.60 6.72 3.37
C PHE A 96 -14.34 5.64 2.58
N ASN A 97 -14.89 4.65 3.27
CA ASN A 97 -15.63 3.55 2.63
C ASN A 97 -16.83 4.02 1.81
N ALA A 98 -17.52 5.08 2.27
CA ALA A 98 -18.63 5.66 1.53
C ALA A 98 -18.20 6.40 0.26
N GLN A 99 -17.03 7.05 0.29
CA GLN A 99 -16.58 7.96 -0.78
C GLN A 99 -15.71 7.31 -1.84
N VAL A 100 -14.81 6.39 -1.44
CA VAL A 100 -13.77 5.88 -2.34
C VAL A 100 -14.35 5.27 -3.62
N ASN A 101 -13.81 5.66 -4.77
CA ASN A 101 -14.16 5.03 -6.05
C ASN A 101 -13.40 3.71 -6.20
N ILE A 102 -14.09 2.60 -6.16
CA ILE A 102 -13.50 1.24 -6.21
C ILE A 102 -12.79 0.97 -7.55
N THR A 103 -13.38 1.40 -8.66
CA THR A 103 -12.73 1.26 -9.98
C THR A 103 -11.44 2.07 -10.03
N GLY A 104 -11.45 3.31 -9.52
CA GLY A 104 -10.26 4.14 -9.39
C GLY A 104 -9.21 3.51 -8.47
N LEU A 105 -9.65 2.92 -7.34
CA LEU A 105 -8.75 2.27 -6.38
C LEU A 105 -8.04 1.05 -6.98
N ARG A 106 -8.74 0.21 -7.72
CA ARG A 106 -8.13 -0.93 -8.45
C ARG A 106 -7.13 -0.44 -9.51
N ALA A 107 -7.47 0.62 -10.23
CA ALA A 107 -6.56 1.21 -11.21
C ALA A 107 -5.30 1.82 -10.56
N TYR A 108 -5.46 2.47 -9.41
CA TYR A 108 -4.34 3.00 -8.63
C TYR A 108 -3.41 1.88 -8.12
N TRP A 109 -3.97 0.81 -7.54
CA TRP A 109 -3.24 -0.38 -7.18
C TRP A 109 -2.41 -0.93 -8.34
N ALA A 110 -3.00 -1.07 -9.52
CA ALA A 110 -2.29 -1.55 -10.71
C ALA A 110 -1.16 -0.60 -11.14
N ALA A 111 -1.39 0.73 -11.12
CA ALA A 111 -0.41 1.74 -11.49
C ALA A 111 0.79 1.75 -10.55
N VAL A 112 0.56 1.68 -9.23
CA VAL A 112 1.62 1.57 -8.22
C VAL A 112 2.44 0.30 -8.46
N GLY A 113 1.78 -0.84 -8.67
CA GLY A 113 2.48 -2.10 -8.93
C GLY A 113 3.30 -2.10 -10.23
N GLN A 114 2.86 -1.39 -11.25
CA GLN A 114 3.66 -1.20 -12.46
C GLN A 114 4.91 -0.36 -12.17
N ARG A 115 4.76 0.71 -11.40
CA ARG A 115 5.87 1.57 -11.01
C ARG A 115 6.89 0.82 -10.16
N THR A 116 6.45 0.00 -9.22
CA THR A 116 7.33 -0.82 -8.38
C THR A 116 8.23 -1.72 -9.23
N ARG A 117 7.66 -2.40 -10.24
CA ARG A 117 8.45 -3.24 -11.15
C ARG A 117 9.45 -2.43 -11.95
N GLN A 118 9.06 -1.25 -12.43
CA GLN A 118 9.94 -0.37 -13.19
C GLN A 118 11.14 0.08 -12.34
N ILE A 119 10.89 0.59 -11.14
CA ILE A 119 11.96 1.05 -10.23
C ILE A 119 12.85 -0.12 -9.82
N ALA A 120 12.27 -1.26 -9.41
CA ALA A 120 13.06 -2.42 -9.01
C ALA A 120 14.01 -2.90 -10.12
N GLN A 121 13.57 -2.86 -11.38
CA GLN A 121 14.41 -3.24 -12.53
C GLN A 121 15.59 -2.29 -12.79
N THR A 122 15.56 -1.07 -12.25
CA THR A 122 16.68 -0.11 -12.36
C THR A 122 17.66 -0.20 -11.21
N LEU A 123 17.28 -0.83 -10.10
CA LEU A 123 18.14 -0.98 -8.92
C LEU A 123 19.22 -2.04 -9.18
N ARG A 124 20.41 -1.76 -8.68
CA ARG A 124 21.51 -2.72 -8.65
C ARG A 124 21.61 -3.34 -7.25
N SER A 125 22.00 -4.59 -7.18
CA SER A 125 22.10 -5.29 -5.88
C SER A 125 23.06 -4.59 -4.91
N GLU A 126 24.09 -3.92 -5.40
CA GLU A 126 25.07 -3.17 -4.59
C GLU A 126 24.45 -1.93 -3.94
N GLU A 127 23.39 -1.36 -4.51
CA GLU A 127 22.69 -0.17 -3.99
C GLU A 127 21.72 -0.52 -2.85
N LEU A 128 21.40 -1.79 -2.68
CA LEU A 128 20.42 -2.22 -1.69
C LEU A 128 20.86 -1.99 -0.24
N ASP A 129 22.17 -1.99 0.00
CA ASP A 129 22.74 -1.70 1.33
C ASP A 129 22.83 -0.20 1.63
N GLU A 130 22.57 0.68 0.65
CA GLU A 130 22.57 2.12 0.87
C GLU A 130 21.43 2.53 1.80
N ALA A 131 21.77 3.34 2.82
CA ALA A 131 20.78 3.94 3.69
C ALA A 131 19.89 4.91 2.92
N VAL A 132 18.61 4.92 3.23
CA VAL A 132 17.66 5.91 2.71
C VAL A 132 17.89 7.23 3.46
N ASP A 133 17.77 8.34 2.74
CA ASP A 133 17.90 9.68 3.30
C ASP A 133 16.78 9.96 4.33
N GLU A 134 17.16 10.12 5.59
CA GLU A 134 16.23 10.41 6.69
C GLU A 134 15.46 11.71 6.50
N SER A 135 16.00 12.67 5.74
CA SER A 135 15.29 13.91 5.44
C SER A 135 14.01 13.67 4.62
N LEU A 136 13.99 12.64 3.78
CA LEU A 136 12.81 12.24 3.01
C LEU A 136 11.69 11.71 3.92
N LEU A 137 12.05 10.96 4.96
CA LEU A 137 11.09 10.50 5.96
C LEU A 137 10.47 11.68 6.70
N GLY A 138 11.28 12.64 7.16
CA GLY A 138 10.80 13.86 7.82
C GLY A 138 9.89 14.69 6.91
N GLN A 139 10.21 14.81 5.63
CA GLN A 139 9.37 15.47 4.65
C GLN A 139 8.03 14.73 4.42
N ALA A 140 8.05 13.41 4.38
CA ALA A 140 6.83 12.61 4.23
C ALA A 140 5.84 12.83 5.38
N PHE A 141 6.34 12.97 6.62
CA PHE A 141 5.51 13.38 7.77
C PHE A 141 4.97 14.80 7.60
N THR A 142 5.85 15.74 7.28
CA THR A 142 5.48 17.16 7.12
C THR A 142 4.42 17.34 6.02
N ASN A 143 4.53 16.58 4.94
CA ASN A 143 3.61 16.63 3.80
C ASN A 143 2.35 15.77 3.99
N GLY A 144 2.18 15.12 5.14
CA GLY A 144 1.01 14.30 5.46
C GLY A 144 0.90 13.01 4.65
N ILE A 145 2.01 12.50 4.10
CA ILE A 145 2.03 11.25 3.32
C ILE A 145 1.88 10.04 4.25
N ILE A 146 2.54 10.06 5.40
CA ILE A 146 2.53 8.93 6.34
C ILE A 146 1.30 8.97 7.25
N GLY A 147 0.70 10.12 7.43
CA GLY A 147 -0.49 10.28 8.27
C GLY A 147 -0.31 11.35 9.34
N ASN A 148 -1.09 11.24 10.43
CA ASN A 148 -1.11 12.19 11.52
C ASN A 148 -0.21 11.77 12.70
N GLU A 149 -0.32 12.51 13.81
CA GLU A 149 0.44 12.22 15.05
C GLU A 149 0.28 10.78 15.58
N ARG A 150 -0.83 10.11 15.28
CA ARG A 150 -1.04 8.69 15.67
C ARG A 150 -0.18 7.72 14.86
N ALA A 151 0.30 8.15 13.69
CA ALA A 151 1.22 7.39 12.84
C ALA A 151 2.71 7.70 13.10
N ARG A 152 3.04 8.56 14.07
CA ARG A 152 4.42 9.00 14.31
C ARG A 152 5.40 7.86 14.64
N TRP A 153 4.93 6.75 15.18
CA TRP A 153 5.74 5.56 15.43
C TRP A 153 6.39 4.98 14.16
N VAL A 154 5.80 5.26 13.01
CA VAL A 154 6.31 4.83 11.70
C VAL A 154 7.66 5.46 11.39
N GLU A 155 7.87 6.72 11.78
CA GLU A 155 9.16 7.41 11.62
C GLU A 155 10.28 6.61 12.30
N GLN A 156 10.03 6.15 13.53
CA GLN A 156 10.99 5.33 14.29
C GLN A 156 11.20 3.96 13.65
N LEU A 157 10.14 3.35 13.08
CA LEU A 157 10.25 2.08 12.38
C LEU A 157 11.15 2.18 11.15
N CYS A 158 11.06 3.28 10.41
CA CYS A 158 11.78 3.52 9.16
C CYS A 158 13.19 4.12 9.35
N ALA A 159 13.50 4.71 10.52
CA ALA A 159 14.75 5.39 10.76
C ALA A 159 15.97 4.45 10.58
N GLY A 160 17.01 4.94 9.90
CA GLY A 160 18.26 4.23 9.68
C GLY A 160 18.16 2.98 8.80
N ARG A 161 17.06 2.78 8.07
CA ARG A 161 16.86 1.64 7.19
C ARG A 161 17.48 1.85 5.82
N ASN A 162 17.91 0.75 5.20
CA ASN A 162 18.45 0.72 3.85
C ASN A 162 17.38 0.37 2.79
N LYS A 163 17.73 0.49 1.52
CA LYS A 163 16.82 0.19 0.40
C LYS A 163 16.31 -1.26 0.42
N ALA A 164 17.16 -2.24 0.81
CA ALA A 164 16.74 -3.65 0.92
C ALA A 164 15.61 -3.81 1.94
N TRP A 165 15.69 -3.10 3.07
CA TRP A 165 14.64 -3.16 4.08
C TRP A 165 13.32 -2.62 3.55
N PHE A 166 13.34 -1.49 2.81
CA PHE A 166 12.14 -0.91 2.23
C PHE A 166 11.52 -1.79 1.14
N LEU A 167 12.32 -2.44 0.29
CA LEU A 167 11.81 -3.45 -0.64
C LEU A 167 11.17 -4.64 0.09
N SER A 168 11.82 -5.10 1.16
CA SER A 168 11.25 -6.18 1.99
C SER A 168 9.95 -5.75 2.67
N LEU A 169 9.88 -4.48 3.13
CA LEU A 169 8.67 -3.91 3.71
C LEU A 169 7.50 -3.94 2.73
N VAL A 170 7.71 -3.61 1.45
CA VAL A 170 6.64 -3.65 0.44
C VAL A 170 6.04 -5.06 0.34
N VAL A 171 6.85 -6.11 0.24
CA VAL A 171 6.37 -7.49 0.14
C VAL A 171 5.69 -7.94 1.43
N TRP A 172 6.36 -7.70 2.57
CA TRP A 172 5.87 -8.09 3.89
C TRP A 172 4.55 -7.39 4.24
N HIS A 173 4.47 -6.09 4.04
CA HIS A 173 3.28 -5.29 4.32
C HIS A 173 2.07 -5.74 3.49
N GLN A 174 2.27 -6.04 2.22
CA GLN A 174 1.20 -6.59 1.37
C GLN A 174 0.79 -8.00 1.81
N ALA A 175 1.75 -8.86 2.16
CA ALA A 175 1.44 -10.20 2.64
C ALA A 175 0.66 -10.16 3.96
N GLU A 176 1.03 -9.30 4.90
CA GLU A 176 0.35 -9.17 6.19
C GLU A 176 -1.06 -8.61 6.03
N HIS A 177 -1.19 -7.44 5.40
CA HIS A 177 -2.48 -6.75 5.30
C HIS A 177 -3.41 -7.35 4.24
N LEU A 178 -2.90 -7.71 3.07
CA LEU A 178 -3.74 -8.15 1.96
C LEU A 178 -3.93 -9.67 1.92
N LEU A 179 -2.94 -10.48 2.31
CA LEU A 179 -3.16 -11.92 2.42
C LEU A 179 -3.63 -12.34 3.81
N GLY A 180 -3.07 -11.74 4.88
CA GLY A 180 -3.47 -12.09 6.25
C GLY A 180 -4.81 -11.46 6.63
N GLU A 181 -4.84 -10.15 6.82
CA GLU A 181 -6.02 -9.43 7.32
C GLU A 181 -7.19 -9.49 6.32
N ALA A 182 -6.96 -9.24 5.03
CA ALA A 182 -8.03 -9.21 4.04
C ALA A 182 -8.70 -10.57 3.83
N LEU A 183 -7.98 -11.69 3.92
CA LEU A 183 -8.58 -13.02 3.90
C LEU A 183 -9.48 -13.26 5.11
N CYS A 184 -9.08 -12.78 6.30
CA CYS A 184 -9.92 -12.83 7.49
C CYS A 184 -11.21 -12.02 7.31
N VAL A 185 -11.08 -10.78 6.81
CA VAL A 185 -12.22 -9.88 6.53
C VAL A 185 -13.16 -10.53 5.51
N ARG A 186 -12.63 -11.07 4.43
CA ARG A 186 -13.40 -11.78 3.41
C ARG A 186 -14.17 -12.98 3.98
N SER A 187 -13.51 -13.78 4.83
CA SER A 187 -14.13 -14.94 5.47
C SER A 187 -15.27 -14.52 6.41
N GLN A 188 -15.08 -13.46 7.20
CA GLN A 188 -16.09 -12.92 8.11
C GLN A 188 -17.30 -12.33 7.37
N ALA A 189 -17.09 -11.77 6.21
CA ALA A 189 -18.15 -11.32 5.30
C ALA A 189 -18.93 -12.45 4.62
N GLY A 190 -18.61 -13.72 4.92
CA GLY A 190 -19.29 -14.89 4.35
C GLY A 190 -18.93 -15.18 2.89
N VAL A 191 -17.89 -14.57 2.37
CA VAL A 191 -17.42 -14.81 1.01
C VAL A 191 -16.46 -15.99 1.00
N ALA A 192 -16.83 -17.07 0.31
CA ALA A 192 -15.99 -18.26 0.20
C ALA A 192 -14.60 -17.94 -0.36
N LEU A 193 -13.57 -18.55 0.19
CA LEU A 193 -12.18 -18.30 -0.22
C LEU A 193 -11.85 -18.93 -1.57
N GLY A 194 -12.67 -19.80 -2.12
CA GLY A 194 -12.43 -20.43 -3.43
C GLY A 194 -11.14 -21.30 -3.49
N LEU A 195 -10.67 -21.77 -2.32
CA LEU A 195 -9.52 -22.67 -2.19
C LEU A 195 -9.94 -24.12 -2.42
#